data_205f68e1e12b316e66f886c2e0f33298
#
_entry.id   205f68e1e12b316e66f886c2e0f33298
#
_cell.length_a   1.000
_cell.length_b   1.000
_cell.length_c   1.000
_cell.angle_alpha   90.00
_cell.angle_beta   90.00
_cell.angle_gamma   90.00
#
_symmetry.space_group_name_H-M   'P 1'
#
loop_
_entity.id
_entity.type
_entity.pdbx_description
1 polymer ?
#
loop_
_entity_poly.entity_id
_entity_poly.type
_entity_poly.pdbx_seq_one_letter_code
_entity_poly.pdbx_strand_id
1 'polypeptide(L)'
;YSWFEEMRNSRGADVIAVAHHRDDSVETLLLNLVRGTGINGLKGISPKNNHVVRPLSQESRKSIEEYLHYLNQDYVTDSTNLEDEYMRNKIRLNVIPLLEEINPSVSKSIFETSQRLTEVAMIYHRDRQRTLEQLKDWKSESTFQVNISLILQDIAPTSLLHELVAPLGFNAGQEHDIFHCMENNQSGKVFHAPHWTLLRDREVLILQKNNIADVVPQLCIEERWLDDSFVIPRQKEIACIHADKLKGPLTIRRWEQGDKFAPLGMTGKKKVSDYLTDRKFTLFQKERQWVVCSGEDIIWLVNERSDHRYRVTENTRRVLLLSIKVKDGE
;
A
#
# COMPACT_ATOMS: atom_id res chain seq x y z
N TYR A 1 -2.60 7.53 25.41
CA TYR A 1 -3.95 6.99 25.14
C TYR A 1 -4.00 5.48 25.37
N SER A 2 -2.95 4.68 25.13
CA SER A 2 -2.94 3.23 25.40
C SER A 2 -3.34 2.90 26.85
N TRP A 3 -2.76 3.59 27.83
CA TRP A 3 -3.14 3.44 29.23
C TRP A 3 -4.62 3.75 29.51
N PHE A 4 -5.20 4.77 28.87
CA PHE A 4 -6.64 5.07 29.01
C PHE A 4 -7.50 3.93 28.44
N GLU A 5 -7.11 3.30 27.35
CA GLU A 5 -7.83 2.15 26.80
C GLU A 5 -7.74 0.92 27.69
N GLU A 6 -6.58 0.66 28.30
CA GLU A 6 -6.42 -0.40 29.33
C GLU A 6 -7.34 -0.15 30.53
N MET A 7 -7.38 1.08 31.03
CA MET A 7 -8.25 1.47 32.14
C MET A 7 -9.74 1.35 31.76
N ARG A 8 -10.12 1.80 30.56
CA ARG A 8 -11.49 1.65 30.05
C ARG A 8 -11.91 0.19 30.06
N ASN A 9 -11.09 -0.69 29.47
CA ASN A 9 -11.38 -2.13 29.41
C ASN A 9 -11.43 -2.77 30.79
N SER A 10 -10.49 -2.46 31.68
CA SER A 10 -10.43 -3.03 33.03
C SER A 10 -11.59 -2.61 33.93
N ARG A 11 -12.16 -1.41 33.67
CA ARG A 11 -13.31 -0.86 34.41
C ARG A 11 -14.66 -1.16 33.78
N GLY A 12 -14.69 -1.79 32.60
CA GLY A 12 -15.91 -2.04 31.83
C GLY A 12 -16.60 -0.75 31.39
N ALA A 13 -15.84 0.35 31.16
CA ALA A 13 -16.40 1.61 30.72
C ALA A 13 -16.59 1.63 29.19
N ASP A 14 -17.65 2.26 28.71
CA ASP A 14 -17.95 2.35 27.26
C ASP A 14 -17.08 3.39 26.55
N VAL A 15 -16.80 4.50 27.23
CA VAL A 15 -16.09 5.65 26.63
C VAL A 15 -15.06 6.26 27.58
N ILE A 16 -14.13 7.02 27.01
CA ILE A 16 -13.16 7.88 27.72
C ILE A 16 -13.58 9.33 27.46
N ALA A 17 -14.04 10.04 28.49
CA ALA A 17 -14.36 11.46 28.39
C ALA A 17 -13.11 12.30 28.60
N VAL A 18 -12.80 13.21 27.65
CA VAL A 18 -11.67 14.13 27.73
C VAL A 18 -12.19 15.55 27.70
N ALA A 19 -11.63 16.41 28.58
CA ALA A 19 -12.09 17.78 28.78
C ALA A 19 -11.56 18.79 27.73
N HIS A 20 -11.30 18.38 26.49
CA HIS A 20 -11.01 19.31 25.42
C HIS A 20 -12.22 20.19 25.12
N HIS A 21 -11.98 21.47 24.98
CA HIS A 21 -12.98 22.49 24.72
C HIS A 21 -12.79 23.14 23.33
N ARG A 22 -13.66 24.09 22.97
CA ARG A 22 -13.64 24.77 21.67
C ARG A 22 -12.30 25.41 21.35
N ASP A 23 -11.69 26.10 22.32
CA ASP A 23 -10.46 26.85 22.11
C ASP A 23 -9.27 25.90 21.85
N ASP A 24 -9.27 24.68 22.40
CA ASP A 24 -8.30 23.63 22.05
C ASP A 24 -8.37 23.28 20.56
N SER A 25 -9.57 23.28 19.99
CA SER A 25 -9.80 23.01 18.57
C SER A 25 -9.21 24.12 17.70
N VAL A 26 -9.40 25.38 18.11
CA VAL A 26 -8.83 26.57 17.45
C VAL A 26 -7.30 26.53 17.47
N GLU A 27 -6.71 26.27 18.63
CA GLU A 27 -5.26 26.13 18.80
C GLU A 27 -4.70 25.02 17.89
N THR A 28 -5.37 23.88 17.85
CA THR A 28 -4.96 22.73 17.02
C THR A 28 -5.02 23.06 15.53
N LEU A 29 -6.08 23.73 15.09
CA LEU A 29 -6.20 24.17 13.69
C LEU A 29 -5.06 25.12 13.31
N LEU A 30 -4.82 26.17 14.12
CA LEU A 30 -3.75 27.13 13.87
C LEU A 30 -2.36 26.46 13.88
N LEU A 31 -2.11 25.58 14.84
CA LEU A 31 -0.85 24.83 14.91
C LEU A 31 -0.62 23.98 13.64
N ASN A 32 -1.65 23.28 13.17
CA ASN A 32 -1.58 22.48 11.97
C ASN A 32 -1.40 23.35 10.71
N LEU A 33 -2.08 24.50 10.65
CA LEU A 33 -1.95 25.46 9.56
C LEU A 33 -0.50 25.96 9.43
N VAL A 34 0.12 26.36 10.55
CA VAL A 34 1.51 26.84 10.60
C VAL A 34 2.51 25.73 10.20
N ARG A 35 2.21 24.48 10.52
CA ARG A 35 3.06 23.32 10.14
C ARG A 35 2.89 22.89 8.68
N GLY A 36 1.89 23.38 8.01
CA GLY A 36 1.48 22.89 6.69
C GLY A 36 0.66 21.61 6.80
N THR A 37 -0.59 21.66 6.38
CA THR A 37 -1.49 20.50 6.44
C THR A 37 -2.50 20.54 5.32
N GLY A 38 -3.01 19.35 4.95
CA GLY A 38 -4.20 19.22 4.12
C GLY A 38 -5.49 19.42 4.93
N ILE A 39 -6.62 19.16 4.29
CA ILE A 39 -7.96 19.35 4.86
C ILE A 39 -8.16 18.64 6.22
N ASN A 40 -7.48 17.50 6.42
CA ASN A 40 -7.60 16.70 7.64
C ASN A 40 -7.09 17.44 8.90
N GLY A 41 -6.02 18.21 8.79
CA GLY A 41 -5.48 18.97 9.92
C GLY A 41 -6.26 20.25 10.22
N LEU A 42 -7.05 20.75 9.28
CA LEU A 42 -7.84 21.97 9.44
C LEU A 42 -9.22 21.75 10.09
N LYS A 43 -9.60 20.50 10.37
CA LYS A 43 -10.87 20.15 11.05
C LYS A 43 -10.87 20.43 12.55
N GLY A 44 -9.73 20.85 13.13
CA GLY A 44 -9.58 20.98 14.58
C GLY A 44 -9.61 19.60 15.27
N ILE A 45 -10.20 19.56 16.47
CA ILE A 45 -10.32 18.34 17.27
C ILE A 45 -11.71 17.74 17.09
N SER A 46 -11.79 16.46 16.67
CA SER A 46 -13.06 15.75 16.52
C SER A 46 -13.78 15.57 17.87
N PRO A 47 -15.10 15.83 17.96
CA PRO A 47 -15.89 15.58 19.18
C PRO A 47 -15.85 14.13 19.65
N LYS A 48 -15.69 13.18 18.72
CA LYS A 48 -15.58 11.75 19.00
C LYS A 48 -14.50 11.14 18.11
N ASN A 49 -13.66 10.28 18.71
CA ASN A 49 -12.69 9.47 17.99
C ASN A 49 -12.57 8.11 18.69
N ASN A 50 -13.08 7.06 18.04
CA ASN A 50 -13.24 5.72 18.63
C ASN A 50 -14.00 5.80 19.98
N HIS A 51 -13.37 5.38 21.08
CA HIS A 51 -13.95 5.42 22.42
C HIS A 51 -13.74 6.77 23.14
N VAL A 52 -12.97 7.69 22.56
CA VAL A 52 -12.74 9.00 23.16
C VAL A 52 -13.86 9.97 22.75
N VAL A 53 -14.54 10.56 23.73
CA VAL A 53 -15.55 11.59 23.55
C VAL A 53 -15.12 12.89 24.22
N ARG A 54 -15.56 14.03 23.68
CA ARG A 54 -15.21 15.39 24.18
C ARG A 54 -16.47 16.19 24.43
N PRO A 55 -17.11 16.00 25.57
CA PRO A 55 -18.41 16.64 25.88
C PRO A 55 -18.38 18.16 25.84
N LEU A 56 -17.21 18.78 26.16
CA LEU A 56 -17.02 20.21 26.21
C LEU A 56 -16.57 20.83 24.87
N SER A 57 -16.51 20.06 23.80
CA SER A 57 -15.95 20.51 22.50
C SER A 57 -16.65 21.72 21.87
N GLN A 58 -17.88 22.04 22.27
CA GLN A 58 -18.64 23.20 21.80
C GLN A 58 -18.49 24.41 22.72
N GLU A 59 -18.03 24.22 23.94
CA GLU A 59 -17.91 25.27 24.95
C GLU A 59 -16.57 26.01 24.88
N SER A 60 -16.59 27.30 25.15
CA SER A 60 -15.36 28.07 25.30
C SER A 60 -14.76 27.86 26.69
N ARG A 61 -13.46 28.04 26.83
CA ARG A 61 -12.82 28.07 28.14
C ARG A 61 -13.50 29.09 29.06
N LYS A 62 -13.81 30.27 28.54
CA LYS A 62 -14.48 31.33 29.27
C LYS A 62 -15.87 30.90 29.80
N SER A 63 -16.69 30.25 28.98
CA SER A 63 -18.01 29.78 29.44
C SER A 63 -17.90 28.69 30.51
N ILE A 64 -16.84 27.83 30.43
CA ILE A 64 -16.58 26.84 31.46
C ILE A 64 -16.16 27.48 32.78
N GLU A 65 -15.27 28.47 32.74
CA GLU A 65 -14.81 29.19 33.94
C GLU A 65 -15.96 29.98 34.58
N GLU A 66 -16.82 30.65 33.79
CA GLU A 66 -18.03 31.34 34.25
C GLU A 66 -19.01 30.37 34.95
N TYR A 67 -19.18 29.16 34.40
CA TYR A 67 -20.03 28.10 34.99
C TYR A 67 -19.45 27.60 36.32
N LEU A 68 -18.13 27.36 36.41
CA LEU A 68 -17.47 26.98 37.66
C LEU A 68 -17.60 28.05 38.74
N HIS A 69 -17.48 29.31 38.35
CA HIS A 69 -17.68 30.46 39.25
C HIS A 69 -19.14 30.51 39.74
N TYR A 70 -20.11 30.31 38.86
CA TYR A 70 -21.53 30.25 39.26
C TYR A 70 -21.80 29.12 40.29
N LEU A 71 -21.12 27.99 40.15
CA LEU A 71 -21.22 26.86 41.09
C LEU A 71 -20.41 27.08 42.38
N ASN A 72 -19.63 28.14 42.51
CA ASN A 72 -18.60 28.32 43.55
C ASN A 72 -17.64 27.13 43.65
N GLN A 73 -17.30 26.55 42.51
CA GLN A 73 -16.38 25.39 42.39
C GLN A 73 -14.96 25.89 42.09
N ASP A 74 -14.04 25.61 43.00
CA ASP A 74 -12.62 25.91 42.81
C ASP A 74 -12.01 25.00 41.73
N TYR A 75 -11.06 25.52 40.98
CA TYR A 75 -10.25 24.78 40.01
C TYR A 75 -8.78 25.19 40.09
N VAL A 76 -7.90 24.30 39.68
CA VAL A 76 -6.45 24.53 39.67
C VAL A 76 -6.01 24.85 38.25
N THR A 77 -5.24 25.97 38.14
CA THR A 77 -4.56 26.31 36.90
C THR A 77 -3.16 25.71 36.90
N ASP A 78 -2.82 24.87 35.95
CA ASP A 78 -1.46 24.36 35.75
C ASP A 78 -0.55 25.53 35.35
N SER A 79 0.54 25.77 36.11
CA SER A 79 1.49 26.85 35.88
C SER A 79 2.18 26.77 34.51
N THR A 80 2.35 25.57 33.96
CA THR A 80 2.95 25.35 32.63
C THR A 80 2.09 25.93 31.50
N ASN A 81 0.81 26.19 31.75
CA ASN A 81 -0.07 26.87 30.77
C ASN A 81 0.28 28.34 30.57
N LEU A 82 1.08 28.93 31.44
CA LEU A 82 1.51 30.34 31.37
C LEU A 82 2.88 30.50 30.68
N GLU A 83 3.58 29.39 30.40
CA GLU A 83 4.90 29.41 29.77
C GLU A 83 4.75 29.28 28.26
N ASP A 84 5.44 30.12 27.47
CA ASP A 84 5.36 30.12 26.01
C ASP A 84 6.41 29.24 25.32
N GLU A 85 7.11 28.40 26.08
CA GLU A 85 8.11 27.43 25.55
C GLU A 85 7.49 26.43 24.58
N TYR A 86 6.25 26.05 24.79
CA TYR A 86 5.54 25.11 23.92
C TYR A 86 4.81 25.82 22.78
N MET A 87 4.95 25.31 21.56
CA MET A 87 4.32 25.88 20.34
C MET A 87 2.81 26.15 20.50
N ARG A 88 2.11 25.32 21.23
CA ARG A 88 0.67 25.48 21.49
C ARG A 88 0.40 26.68 22.40
N ASN A 89 1.20 26.88 23.43
CA ASN A 89 1.11 28.02 24.32
C ASN A 89 1.45 29.32 23.59
N LYS A 90 2.42 29.34 22.67
CA LYS A 90 2.69 30.51 21.80
C LYS A 90 1.47 30.91 20.98
N ILE A 91 0.75 29.93 20.42
CA ILE A 91 -0.48 30.22 19.69
C ILE A 91 -1.52 30.86 20.62
N ARG A 92 -1.73 30.27 21.80
CA ARG A 92 -2.72 30.74 22.78
C ARG A 92 -2.38 32.12 23.31
N LEU A 93 -1.13 32.35 23.72
CA LEU A 93 -0.73 33.55 24.44
C LEU A 93 -0.34 34.72 23.52
N ASN A 94 0.15 34.44 22.30
CA ASN A 94 0.70 35.47 21.44
C ASN A 94 -0.09 35.60 20.13
N VAL A 95 -0.48 34.51 19.46
CA VAL A 95 -1.10 34.59 18.13
C VAL A 95 -2.60 34.88 18.23
N ILE A 96 -3.33 34.15 19.07
CA ILE A 96 -4.79 34.35 19.21
C ILE A 96 -5.10 35.76 19.67
N PRO A 97 -4.44 36.39 20.70
CA PRO A 97 -4.69 37.77 21.08
C PRO A 97 -4.47 38.77 19.94
N LEU A 98 -3.42 38.62 19.14
CA LEU A 98 -3.20 39.47 17.97
C LEU A 98 -4.33 39.34 16.92
N LEU A 99 -4.86 38.18 16.74
CA LEU A 99 -6.01 37.94 15.85
C LEU A 99 -7.30 38.54 16.45
N GLU A 100 -7.44 38.54 17.78
CA GLU A 100 -8.58 39.17 18.50
C GLU A 100 -8.57 40.69 18.42
N GLU A 101 -7.40 41.31 18.29
CA GLU A 101 -7.30 42.77 18.00
C GLU A 101 -7.94 43.10 16.63
N ILE A 102 -7.85 42.18 15.66
CA ILE A 102 -8.45 42.36 14.32
C ILE A 102 -9.95 42.01 14.36
N ASN A 103 -10.29 40.90 15.03
CA ASN A 103 -11.66 40.43 15.17
C ASN A 103 -11.86 39.80 16.56
N PRO A 104 -12.57 40.50 17.48
CA PRO A 104 -12.82 40.01 18.84
C PRO A 104 -13.53 38.65 18.90
N SER A 105 -14.17 38.23 17.80
CA SER A 105 -14.85 36.93 17.69
C SER A 105 -14.04 35.90 16.90
N VAL A 106 -12.75 36.13 16.68
CA VAL A 106 -11.92 35.27 15.77
C VAL A 106 -11.89 33.81 16.17
N SER A 107 -11.77 33.51 17.47
CA SER A 107 -11.79 32.14 17.97
C SER A 107 -13.08 31.39 17.59
N LYS A 108 -14.24 32.06 17.71
CA LYS A 108 -15.52 31.53 17.26
C LYS A 108 -15.54 31.32 15.74
N SER A 109 -15.07 32.31 14.98
CA SER A 109 -15.04 32.29 13.52
C SER A 109 -14.14 31.13 12.98
N ILE A 110 -12.96 30.94 13.60
CA ILE A 110 -12.05 29.82 13.27
C ILE A 110 -12.71 28.48 13.58
N PHE A 111 -13.37 28.34 14.73
CA PHE A 111 -14.07 27.13 15.11
C PHE A 111 -15.21 26.80 14.12
N GLU A 112 -16.06 27.75 13.77
CA GLU A 112 -17.12 27.58 12.77
C GLU A 112 -16.53 27.20 11.40
N THR A 113 -15.40 27.76 11.03
CA THR A 113 -14.67 27.39 9.80
C THR A 113 -14.20 25.94 9.88
N SER A 114 -13.67 25.48 11.02
CA SER A 114 -13.25 24.09 11.20
C SER A 114 -14.40 23.11 11.07
N GLN A 115 -15.60 23.48 11.54
CA GLN A 115 -16.81 22.66 11.38
C GLN A 115 -17.22 22.54 9.92
N ARG A 116 -17.24 23.66 9.16
CA ARG A 116 -17.52 23.64 7.71
C ARG A 116 -16.47 22.79 6.95
N LEU A 117 -15.19 22.92 7.28
CA LEU A 117 -14.13 22.10 6.70
C LEU A 117 -14.27 20.62 7.04
N THR A 118 -14.84 20.30 8.20
CA THR A 118 -15.15 18.89 8.55
C THR A 118 -16.20 18.32 7.61
N GLU A 119 -17.26 19.03 7.28
CA GLU A 119 -18.28 18.61 6.32
C GLU A 119 -17.69 18.45 4.91
N VAL A 120 -16.89 19.43 4.48
CA VAL A 120 -16.19 19.36 3.18
C VAL A 120 -15.26 18.13 3.11
N ALA A 121 -14.52 17.86 4.20
CA ALA A 121 -13.64 16.71 4.28
C ALA A 121 -14.42 15.38 4.19
N MET A 122 -15.62 15.30 4.74
CA MET A 122 -16.47 14.10 4.61
C MET A 122 -16.87 13.85 3.14
N ILE A 123 -17.24 14.92 2.41
CA ILE A 123 -17.57 14.83 0.99
C ILE A 123 -16.33 14.41 0.19
N TYR A 124 -15.19 15.06 0.42
CA TYR A 124 -13.92 14.77 -0.21
C TYR A 124 -13.50 13.30 -0.01
N HIS A 125 -13.48 12.81 1.24
CA HIS A 125 -13.05 11.44 1.53
C HIS A 125 -14.00 10.40 0.92
N ARG A 126 -15.31 10.64 0.96
CA ARG A 126 -16.29 9.74 0.32
C ARG A 126 -16.04 9.64 -1.18
N ASP A 127 -15.81 10.78 -1.84
CA ASP A 127 -15.53 10.81 -3.28
C ASP A 127 -14.21 10.11 -3.61
N ARG A 128 -13.12 10.44 -2.88
CA ARG A 128 -11.81 9.81 -3.07
C ARG A 128 -11.84 8.31 -2.84
N GLN A 129 -12.50 7.85 -1.77
CA GLN A 129 -12.66 6.43 -1.48
C GLN A 129 -13.37 5.70 -2.63
N ARG A 130 -14.50 6.25 -3.10
CA ARG A 130 -15.23 5.69 -4.23
C ARG A 130 -14.38 5.63 -5.49
N THR A 131 -13.65 6.69 -5.81
CA THR A 131 -12.74 6.73 -6.96
C THR A 131 -11.64 5.67 -6.83
N LEU A 132 -10.99 5.56 -5.66
CA LEU A 132 -9.94 4.58 -5.42
C LEU A 132 -10.43 3.13 -5.50
N GLU A 133 -11.65 2.83 -5.03
CA GLU A 133 -12.24 1.49 -5.17
C GLU A 133 -12.45 1.11 -6.64
N GLN A 134 -12.81 2.07 -7.49
CA GLN A 134 -12.98 1.86 -8.93
C GLN A 134 -11.64 1.76 -9.69
N LEU A 135 -10.61 2.42 -9.20
CA LEU A 135 -9.30 2.44 -9.85
C LEU A 135 -8.45 1.20 -9.54
N LYS A 136 -8.65 0.58 -8.37
CA LYS A 136 -7.85 -0.56 -7.93
C LYS A 136 -8.28 -1.84 -8.65
N ASP A 137 -7.44 -2.29 -9.58
CA ASP A 137 -7.59 -3.59 -10.24
C ASP A 137 -6.79 -4.64 -9.44
N TRP A 138 -7.48 -5.38 -8.58
CA TRP A 138 -6.89 -6.40 -7.72
C TRP A 138 -6.53 -7.65 -8.53
N LYS A 139 -5.25 -8.04 -8.47
CA LYS A 139 -4.72 -9.27 -9.10
C LYS A 139 -4.62 -10.42 -8.09
N SER A 140 -4.49 -10.10 -6.80
CA SER A 140 -4.53 -11.02 -5.66
C SER A 140 -4.82 -10.23 -4.39
N GLU A 141 -4.96 -10.88 -3.24
CA GLU A 141 -5.12 -10.23 -1.92
C GLU A 141 -3.93 -9.35 -1.50
N SER A 142 -2.80 -9.52 -2.17
CA SER A 142 -1.55 -8.83 -1.87
C SER A 142 -1.04 -7.93 -2.98
N THR A 143 -1.74 -7.86 -4.12
CA THR A 143 -1.26 -7.11 -5.29
C THR A 143 -2.43 -6.51 -6.05
N PHE A 144 -2.35 -5.20 -6.31
CA PHE A 144 -3.26 -4.51 -7.21
C PHE A 144 -2.51 -3.58 -8.16
N GLN A 145 -3.15 -3.20 -9.23
CA GLN A 145 -2.63 -2.23 -10.18
C GLN A 145 -3.61 -1.08 -10.40
N VAL A 146 -3.07 0.07 -10.77
CA VAL A 146 -3.84 1.28 -11.12
C VAL A 146 -3.31 1.83 -12.43
N ASN A 147 -4.21 2.18 -13.34
CA ASN A 147 -3.82 2.79 -14.60
C ASN A 147 -3.40 4.26 -14.37
N ILE A 148 -2.20 4.61 -14.83
CA ILE A 148 -1.60 5.94 -14.67
C ILE A 148 -2.46 7.02 -15.33
N SER A 149 -3.01 6.75 -16.52
CA SER A 149 -3.82 7.73 -17.25
C SER A 149 -5.07 8.13 -16.47
N LEU A 150 -5.67 7.20 -15.69
CA LEU A 150 -6.84 7.50 -14.86
C LEU A 150 -6.49 8.40 -13.67
N ILE A 151 -5.27 8.28 -13.12
CA ILE A 151 -4.80 9.19 -12.08
C ILE A 151 -4.53 10.58 -12.68
N LEU A 152 -3.79 10.64 -13.79
CA LEU A 152 -3.40 11.92 -14.42
C LEU A 152 -4.58 12.72 -15.02
N GLN A 153 -5.68 12.05 -15.35
CA GLN A 153 -6.90 12.68 -15.85
C GLN A 153 -7.87 13.11 -14.74
N ASP A 154 -7.59 12.76 -13.48
CA ASP A 154 -8.42 13.21 -12.36
C ASP A 154 -8.35 14.73 -12.21
N ILE A 155 -9.41 15.34 -11.66
CA ILE A 155 -9.47 16.77 -11.38
C ILE A 155 -8.40 17.25 -10.40
N ALA A 156 -7.91 16.35 -9.56
CA ALA A 156 -6.86 16.62 -8.57
C ALA A 156 -5.89 15.41 -8.47
N PRO A 157 -5.04 15.21 -9.52
CA PRO A 157 -4.25 13.99 -9.67
C PRO A 157 -3.23 13.77 -8.54
N THR A 158 -2.61 14.83 -8.02
CA THR A 158 -1.70 14.74 -6.88
C THR A 158 -2.41 14.33 -5.59
N SER A 159 -3.61 14.86 -5.35
CA SER A 159 -4.45 14.47 -4.22
C SER A 159 -4.91 13.02 -4.33
N LEU A 160 -5.28 12.57 -5.52
CA LEU A 160 -5.70 11.18 -5.75
C LEU A 160 -4.53 10.21 -5.52
N LEU A 161 -3.32 10.56 -6.00
CA LEU A 161 -2.12 9.79 -5.73
C LEU A 161 -1.82 9.74 -4.23
N HIS A 162 -1.89 10.88 -3.52
CA HIS A 162 -1.71 10.94 -2.07
C HIS A 162 -2.64 9.97 -1.33
N GLU A 163 -3.94 10.03 -1.60
CA GLU A 163 -4.92 9.14 -0.98
C GLU A 163 -4.71 7.65 -1.35
N LEU A 164 -4.08 7.38 -2.49
CA LEU A 164 -3.70 6.02 -2.91
C LEU A 164 -2.50 5.49 -2.11
N VAL A 165 -1.42 6.29 -1.97
CA VAL A 165 -0.12 5.77 -1.53
C VAL A 165 0.24 6.12 -0.09
N ALA A 166 -0.22 7.25 0.46
CA ALA A 166 0.07 7.66 1.85
C ALA A 166 -0.42 6.62 2.89
N PRO A 167 -1.65 6.05 2.77
CA PRO A 167 -2.09 4.99 3.69
C PRO A 167 -1.25 3.71 3.63
N LEU A 168 -0.48 3.52 2.55
CA LEU A 168 0.41 2.36 2.35
C LEU A 168 1.81 2.60 2.91
N GLY A 169 2.08 3.81 3.45
CA GLY A 169 3.31 4.18 4.13
C GLY A 169 4.35 4.86 3.24
N PHE A 170 3.98 5.33 2.04
CA PHE A 170 4.86 6.18 1.24
C PHE A 170 4.86 7.60 1.79
N ASN A 171 6.05 8.24 1.83
CA ASN A 171 6.22 9.60 2.33
C ASN A 171 6.05 10.65 1.22
N ALA A 172 5.93 11.92 1.60
CA ALA A 172 5.69 13.02 0.66
C ALA A 172 6.77 13.16 -0.44
N GLY A 173 8.03 12.87 -0.12
CA GLY A 173 9.12 12.85 -1.13
C GLY A 173 8.91 11.75 -2.15
N GLN A 174 8.57 10.54 -1.70
CA GLN A 174 8.25 9.42 -2.58
C GLN A 174 7.00 9.69 -3.43
N GLU A 175 5.97 10.33 -2.87
CA GLU A 175 4.77 10.73 -3.62
C GLU A 175 5.13 11.68 -4.77
N HIS A 176 5.98 12.67 -4.50
CA HIS A 176 6.49 13.59 -5.52
C HIS A 176 7.24 12.84 -6.64
N ASP A 177 8.16 11.93 -6.26
CA ASP A 177 8.94 11.15 -7.21
C ASP A 177 8.07 10.19 -8.04
N ILE A 178 7.07 9.55 -7.41
CA ILE A 178 6.09 8.69 -8.11
C ILE A 178 5.31 9.53 -9.12
N PHE A 179 4.81 10.70 -8.72
CA PHE A 179 4.06 11.59 -9.61
C PHE A 179 4.91 12.02 -10.81
N HIS A 180 6.14 12.45 -10.57
CA HIS A 180 7.09 12.84 -11.62
C HIS A 180 7.41 11.66 -12.57
N CYS A 181 7.53 10.43 -12.06
CA CYS A 181 7.72 9.24 -12.89
C CYS A 181 6.50 8.93 -13.78
N MET A 182 5.29 9.22 -13.30
CA MET A 182 4.07 9.05 -14.11
C MET A 182 4.06 10.02 -15.29
N GLU A 183 4.30 11.31 -15.03
CA GLU A 183 4.30 12.36 -16.06
C GLU A 183 5.38 12.15 -17.13
N ASN A 184 6.58 11.74 -16.72
CA ASN A 184 7.74 11.59 -17.60
C ASN A 184 7.92 10.19 -18.21
N ASN A 185 6.92 9.32 -18.09
CA ASN A 185 6.95 7.96 -18.63
C ASN A 185 8.18 7.10 -18.24
N GLN A 186 8.72 7.30 -17.02
CA GLN A 186 9.90 6.57 -16.53
C GLN A 186 9.53 5.17 -16.03
N SER A 187 9.44 4.19 -16.92
CA SER A 187 9.14 2.79 -16.56
C SER A 187 10.29 2.10 -15.82
N GLY A 188 9.96 1.14 -14.96
CA GLY A 188 10.91 0.32 -14.21
C GLY A 188 11.37 0.92 -12.87
N LYS A 189 10.86 2.09 -12.47
CA LYS A 189 11.12 2.67 -11.15
C LYS A 189 10.40 1.91 -10.05
N VAL A 190 11.10 1.65 -8.96
CA VAL A 190 10.60 0.96 -7.77
C VAL A 190 10.70 1.86 -6.56
N PHE A 191 9.65 1.89 -5.74
CA PHE A 191 9.58 2.65 -4.49
C PHE A 191 9.20 1.71 -3.36
N HIS A 192 9.89 1.80 -2.23
CA HIS A 192 9.70 0.92 -1.08
C HIS A 192 9.11 1.68 0.10
N ALA A 193 8.00 1.19 0.63
CA ALA A 193 7.41 1.57 1.90
C ALA A 193 7.55 0.41 2.91
N PRO A 194 7.28 0.60 4.21
CA PRO A 194 7.46 -0.46 5.22
C PRO A 194 6.74 -1.77 4.92
N HIS A 195 5.53 -1.70 4.34
CA HIS A 195 4.68 -2.87 4.09
C HIS A 195 4.31 -3.06 2.62
N TRP A 196 4.66 -2.12 1.74
CA TRP A 196 4.31 -2.14 0.33
C TRP A 196 5.48 -1.73 -0.54
N THR A 197 5.53 -2.31 -1.72
CA THR A 197 6.43 -1.87 -2.80
C THR A 197 5.59 -1.45 -4.00
N LEU A 198 5.90 -0.29 -4.57
CA LEU A 198 5.30 0.25 -5.77
C LEU A 198 6.27 0.13 -6.93
N LEU A 199 5.83 -0.46 -8.02
CA LEU A 199 6.53 -0.51 -9.31
C LEU A 199 5.77 0.31 -10.33
N ARG A 200 6.44 1.27 -10.95
CA ARG A 200 5.94 1.93 -12.15
C ARG A 200 6.29 1.08 -13.37
N ASP A 201 5.30 0.42 -13.97
CA ASP A 201 5.49 -0.42 -15.15
C ASP A 201 4.60 0.05 -16.31
N ARG A 202 5.21 0.52 -17.42
CA ARG A 202 4.53 1.02 -18.61
C ARG A 202 3.41 2.01 -18.29
N GLU A 203 2.15 1.59 -18.39
CA GLU A 203 0.95 2.43 -18.21
C GLU A 203 0.29 2.25 -16.83
N VAL A 204 0.89 1.45 -15.94
CA VAL A 204 0.31 1.13 -14.65
C VAL A 204 1.28 1.35 -13.49
N LEU A 205 0.73 1.66 -12.33
CA LEU A 205 1.37 1.50 -11.04
C LEU A 205 0.96 0.14 -10.48
N ILE A 206 1.92 -0.70 -10.13
CA ILE A 206 1.69 -2.00 -9.50
C ILE A 206 2.11 -1.90 -8.05
N LEU A 207 1.18 -2.15 -7.13
CA LEU A 207 1.42 -2.09 -5.69
C LEU A 207 1.32 -3.49 -5.12
N GLN A 208 2.34 -3.92 -4.38
CA GLN A 208 2.47 -5.25 -3.82
C GLN A 208 2.89 -5.19 -2.34
N LYS A 209 2.28 -6.03 -1.50
CA LYS A 209 2.72 -6.20 -0.10
C LYS A 209 4.11 -6.82 -0.05
N ASN A 210 4.96 -6.35 0.89
CA ASN A 210 6.35 -6.81 1.01
C ASN A 210 6.48 -8.25 1.54
N ASN A 211 5.58 -8.67 2.42
CA ASN A 211 5.65 -9.98 3.09
C ASN A 211 4.76 -11.03 2.40
N ILE A 212 5.00 -11.26 1.11
CA ILE A 212 4.38 -12.40 0.45
C ILE A 212 5.31 -13.59 0.70
N ALA A 213 4.80 -14.61 1.40
CA ALA A 213 5.54 -15.83 1.67
C ALA A 213 6.08 -16.41 0.34
N ASP A 214 7.39 -16.57 0.26
CA ASP A 214 8.04 -17.19 -0.90
C ASP A 214 7.93 -18.71 -0.78
N VAL A 215 6.73 -19.22 -1.12
CA VAL A 215 6.47 -20.66 -1.06
C VAL A 215 7.15 -21.32 -2.25
N VAL A 216 8.13 -22.17 -1.99
CA VAL A 216 8.75 -23.01 -3.03
C VAL A 216 7.71 -24.03 -3.52
N PRO A 217 7.33 -23.99 -4.81
CA PRO A 217 6.34 -24.92 -5.32
C PRO A 217 6.90 -26.34 -5.34
N GLN A 218 6.04 -27.31 -5.08
CA GLN A 218 6.41 -28.72 -5.20
C GLN A 218 6.37 -29.13 -6.67
N LEU A 219 7.49 -29.67 -7.18
CA LEU A 219 7.54 -30.24 -8.51
C LEU A 219 6.83 -31.62 -8.50
N CYS A 220 5.81 -31.76 -9.34
CA CYS A 220 5.12 -33.01 -9.60
C CYS A 220 5.67 -33.62 -10.90
N ILE A 221 6.04 -34.88 -10.84
CA ILE A 221 6.66 -35.61 -11.94
C ILE A 221 5.80 -36.84 -12.21
N GLU A 222 5.32 -36.99 -13.43
CA GLU A 222 4.59 -38.17 -13.89
C GLU A 222 5.34 -38.77 -15.08
N GLU A 223 5.73 -40.04 -14.98
CA GLU A 223 6.40 -40.75 -16.05
C GLU A 223 5.38 -41.49 -16.91
N ARG A 224 5.52 -41.39 -18.24
CA ARG A 224 4.66 -42.03 -19.22
C ARG A 224 5.48 -42.65 -20.34
N TRP A 225 5.06 -43.86 -20.76
CA TRP A 225 5.50 -44.46 -22.01
C TRP A 225 4.60 -43.98 -23.14
N LEU A 226 5.21 -43.62 -24.25
CA LEU A 226 4.47 -43.20 -25.44
C LEU A 226 3.87 -44.42 -26.15
N ASP A 227 2.57 -44.34 -26.38
CA ASP A 227 1.81 -45.21 -27.26
C ASP A 227 1.09 -44.37 -28.33
N ASP A 228 0.44 -45.05 -29.28
CA ASP A 228 -0.25 -44.38 -30.40
C ASP A 228 -1.41 -43.49 -29.95
N SER A 229 -1.85 -43.59 -28.70
CA SER A 229 -2.95 -42.80 -28.11
C SER A 229 -2.47 -41.57 -27.35
N PHE A 230 -1.14 -41.43 -27.11
CA PHE A 230 -0.61 -40.34 -26.32
C PHE A 230 -0.67 -39.01 -27.05
N VAL A 231 -1.34 -38.03 -26.43
CA VAL A 231 -1.41 -36.65 -26.91
C VAL A 231 -0.52 -35.76 -26.05
N ILE A 232 0.45 -35.08 -26.69
CA ILE A 232 1.34 -34.15 -26.01
C ILE A 232 0.52 -32.97 -25.48
N PRO A 233 0.55 -32.69 -24.15
CA PRO A 233 -0.13 -31.54 -23.58
C PRO A 233 0.33 -30.21 -24.20
N ARG A 234 -0.61 -29.36 -24.56
CA ARG A 234 -0.31 -28.02 -25.13
C ARG A 234 -0.38 -26.88 -24.10
N GLN A 235 -0.80 -27.22 -22.91
CA GLN A 235 -0.91 -26.29 -21.79
C GLN A 235 0.49 -25.89 -21.31
N LYS A 236 0.71 -24.63 -21.00
CA LYS A 236 2.01 -24.12 -20.51
C LYS A 236 2.32 -24.53 -19.07
N GLU A 237 1.28 -24.94 -18.33
CA GLU A 237 1.33 -25.41 -16.96
C GLU A 237 1.92 -26.85 -16.86
N ILE A 238 2.00 -27.55 -17.98
CA ILE A 238 2.55 -28.91 -18.07
C ILE A 238 3.67 -28.93 -19.11
N ALA A 239 4.89 -29.27 -18.67
CA ALA A 239 5.99 -29.51 -19.59
C ALA A 239 6.08 -31.02 -19.90
N CYS A 240 6.09 -31.37 -21.18
CA CYS A 240 6.35 -32.75 -21.64
C CYS A 240 7.80 -32.85 -22.12
N ILE A 241 8.60 -33.63 -21.41
CA ILE A 241 10.06 -33.68 -21.56
C ILE A 241 10.47 -35.13 -21.97
N HIS A 242 11.38 -35.23 -22.93
CA HIS A 242 12.00 -36.52 -23.31
C HIS A 242 12.86 -37.06 -22.15
N ALA A 243 12.44 -38.11 -21.47
CA ALA A 243 13.04 -38.59 -20.23
C ALA A 243 14.51 -39.00 -20.39
N ASP A 244 14.87 -39.68 -21.51
CA ASP A 244 16.22 -40.22 -21.72
C ASP A 244 17.28 -39.15 -22.08
N LYS A 245 16.86 -37.89 -22.29
CA LYS A 245 17.77 -36.76 -22.51
C LYS A 245 18.20 -36.04 -21.22
N LEU A 246 17.61 -36.41 -20.08
CA LEU A 246 17.96 -35.80 -18.80
C LEU A 246 19.42 -36.08 -18.45
N LYS A 247 20.11 -35.04 -17.94
CA LYS A 247 21.55 -35.13 -17.61
C LYS A 247 21.84 -35.28 -16.12
N GLY A 248 20.81 -35.22 -15.28
CA GLY A 248 20.96 -35.30 -13.84
C GLY A 248 19.61 -35.17 -13.12
N PRO A 249 19.62 -35.10 -11.78
CA PRO A 249 18.41 -34.96 -10.99
C PRO A 249 17.64 -33.69 -11.36
N LEU A 250 16.32 -33.74 -11.21
CA LEU A 250 15.45 -32.61 -11.42
C LEU A 250 15.43 -31.71 -10.16
N THR A 251 15.70 -30.46 -10.36
CA THR A 251 15.65 -29.44 -9.32
C THR A 251 14.76 -28.27 -9.75
N ILE A 252 14.08 -27.62 -8.78
CA ILE A 252 13.33 -26.41 -9.01
C ILE A 252 14.00 -25.27 -8.24
N ARG A 253 14.23 -24.13 -8.90
CA ARG A 253 14.82 -22.92 -8.30
C ARG A 253 14.29 -21.66 -8.95
N ARG A 254 14.54 -20.52 -8.34
CA ARG A 254 14.39 -19.23 -9.03
C ARG A 254 15.40 -19.13 -10.17
N TRP A 255 15.01 -18.46 -11.26
CA TRP A 255 15.98 -18.13 -12.29
C TRP A 255 17.00 -17.13 -11.78
N GLU A 256 18.19 -17.15 -12.37
CA GLU A 256 19.30 -16.27 -11.98
C GLU A 256 19.82 -15.47 -13.17
N GLN A 257 20.47 -14.32 -12.86
CA GLN A 257 21.11 -13.49 -13.89
C GLN A 257 22.14 -14.33 -14.67
N GLY A 258 22.02 -14.37 -15.98
CA GLY A 258 22.89 -15.18 -16.84
C GLY A 258 22.30 -16.50 -17.31
N ASP A 259 21.21 -16.97 -16.70
CA ASP A 259 20.49 -18.17 -17.12
C ASP A 259 20.09 -18.13 -18.60
N LYS A 260 20.29 -19.27 -19.29
CA LYS A 260 19.99 -19.43 -20.71
C LYS A 260 19.27 -20.76 -20.95
N PHE A 261 18.30 -20.74 -21.84
CA PHE A 261 17.63 -21.95 -22.33
C PHE A 261 17.32 -21.80 -23.83
N ALA A 262 16.96 -22.86 -24.50
CA ALA A 262 16.50 -22.83 -25.89
C ALA A 262 14.96 -22.99 -25.89
N PRO A 263 14.18 -21.91 -26.03
CA PRO A 263 12.71 -22.00 -25.99
C PRO A 263 12.19 -22.98 -27.05
N LEU A 264 11.20 -23.83 -26.71
CA LEU A 264 10.61 -24.78 -27.63
C LEU A 264 10.17 -24.11 -28.93
N GLY A 265 10.67 -24.61 -30.06
CA GLY A 265 10.48 -24.01 -31.39
C GLY A 265 11.66 -23.16 -31.86
N MET A 266 12.65 -22.88 -31.02
CA MET A 266 13.87 -22.15 -31.37
C MET A 266 15.09 -23.06 -31.27
N THR A 267 16.07 -22.95 -32.17
CA THR A 267 17.30 -23.72 -32.16
C THR A 267 18.41 -23.10 -31.35
N GLY A 268 18.35 -21.76 -31.14
CA GLY A 268 19.34 -20.99 -30.41
C GLY A 268 19.02 -20.83 -28.92
N LYS A 269 20.07 -20.69 -28.09
CA LYS A 269 19.91 -20.33 -26.67
C LYS A 269 19.56 -18.84 -26.53
N LYS A 270 18.60 -18.52 -25.67
CA LYS A 270 18.19 -17.18 -25.30
C LYS A 270 18.37 -16.98 -23.79
N LYS A 271 18.77 -15.78 -23.36
CA LYS A 271 18.78 -15.47 -21.93
C LYS A 271 17.33 -15.49 -21.39
N VAL A 272 17.16 -16.02 -20.18
CA VAL A 272 15.86 -16.03 -19.50
C VAL A 272 15.36 -14.59 -19.30
N SER A 273 16.25 -13.65 -18.91
CA SER A 273 15.93 -12.23 -18.79
C SER A 273 15.30 -11.62 -20.05
N ASP A 274 15.89 -11.94 -21.21
CA ASP A 274 15.46 -11.41 -22.51
C ASP A 274 14.11 -12.05 -22.91
N TYR A 275 13.98 -13.36 -22.69
CA TYR A 275 12.71 -14.08 -22.93
C TYR A 275 11.56 -13.46 -22.13
N LEU A 276 11.76 -13.25 -20.81
CA LEU A 276 10.75 -12.65 -19.94
C LEU A 276 10.43 -11.21 -20.33
N THR A 277 11.45 -10.45 -20.78
CA THR A 277 11.26 -9.08 -21.29
C THR A 277 10.38 -9.04 -22.54
N ASP A 278 10.66 -9.92 -23.52
CA ASP A 278 9.89 -10.03 -24.76
C ASP A 278 8.43 -10.47 -24.47
N ARG A 279 8.25 -11.30 -23.44
CA ARG A 279 6.94 -11.73 -22.95
C ARG A 279 6.25 -10.66 -22.09
N LYS A 280 6.87 -9.49 -21.93
CA LYS A 280 6.36 -8.33 -21.18
C LYS A 280 6.10 -8.60 -19.69
N PHE A 281 6.90 -9.49 -19.10
CA PHE A 281 6.84 -9.73 -17.64
C PHE A 281 7.23 -8.45 -16.89
N THR A 282 6.46 -8.14 -15.85
CA THR A 282 6.82 -7.08 -14.89
C THR A 282 8.03 -7.48 -14.06
N LEU A 283 8.69 -6.53 -13.39
CA LEU A 283 9.81 -6.83 -12.51
C LEU A 283 9.42 -7.85 -11.43
N PHE A 284 8.26 -7.66 -10.79
CA PHE A 284 7.76 -8.59 -9.77
C PHE A 284 7.51 -10.01 -10.30
N GLN A 285 7.00 -10.12 -11.53
CA GLN A 285 6.82 -11.44 -12.17
C GLN A 285 8.15 -12.09 -12.50
N LYS A 286 9.14 -11.30 -12.96
CA LYS A 286 10.49 -11.80 -13.24
C LYS A 286 11.15 -12.36 -11.98
N GLU A 287 11.12 -11.61 -10.88
CA GLU A 287 11.70 -12.04 -9.59
C GLU A 287 11.09 -13.34 -9.07
N ARG A 288 9.82 -13.60 -9.41
CA ARG A 288 9.08 -14.80 -8.98
C ARG A 288 9.10 -15.96 -9.96
N GLN A 289 9.78 -15.82 -11.08
CA GLN A 289 9.82 -16.88 -12.09
C GLN A 289 10.63 -18.08 -11.61
N TRP A 290 10.03 -19.27 -11.69
CA TRP A 290 10.67 -20.54 -11.38
C TRP A 290 11.21 -21.20 -12.65
N VAL A 291 12.29 -21.96 -12.51
CA VAL A 291 12.85 -22.84 -13.54
C VAL A 291 13.02 -24.25 -13.00
N VAL A 292 12.80 -25.24 -13.84
CA VAL A 292 13.16 -26.63 -13.56
C VAL A 292 14.42 -26.95 -14.35
N CYS A 293 15.41 -27.50 -13.65
CA CYS A 293 16.71 -27.86 -14.21
C CYS A 293 16.92 -29.37 -14.18
N SER A 294 17.70 -29.89 -15.13
CA SER A 294 18.32 -31.21 -15.11
C SER A 294 19.84 -31.04 -15.12
N GLY A 295 20.49 -31.24 -13.99
CA GLY A 295 21.86 -30.78 -13.78
C GLY A 295 21.98 -29.26 -13.96
N GLU A 296 22.86 -28.80 -14.84
CA GLU A 296 23.05 -27.36 -15.14
C GLU A 296 22.09 -26.83 -16.23
N ASP A 297 21.38 -27.69 -16.95
CA ASP A 297 20.51 -27.25 -18.02
C ASP A 297 19.11 -26.90 -17.50
N ILE A 298 18.60 -25.72 -17.84
CA ILE A 298 17.18 -25.38 -17.68
C ILE A 298 16.39 -26.17 -18.73
N ILE A 299 15.43 -26.98 -18.28
CA ILE A 299 14.56 -27.81 -19.14
C ILE A 299 13.16 -27.24 -19.26
N TRP A 300 12.74 -26.43 -18.30
CA TRP A 300 11.42 -25.80 -18.31
C TRP A 300 11.45 -24.46 -17.58
N LEU A 301 11.02 -23.41 -18.25
CA LEU A 301 10.63 -22.15 -17.64
C LEU A 301 9.17 -22.32 -17.20
N VAL A 302 8.96 -22.45 -15.90
CA VAL A 302 7.69 -22.91 -15.30
C VAL A 302 6.52 -22.03 -15.74
N ASN A 303 5.43 -22.67 -16.18
CA ASN A 303 4.22 -22.03 -16.69
C ASN A 303 4.44 -21.15 -17.95
N GLU A 304 5.60 -21.28 -18.61
CA GLU A 304 5.92 -20.55 -19.83
C GLU A 304 6.32 -21.44 -20.98
N ARG A 305 7.52 -22.04 -20.94
CA ARG A 305 8.02 -22.79 -22.08
C ARG A 305 9.07 -23.83 -21.67
N SER A 306 8.98 -25.04 -22.23
CA SER A 306 10.03 -26.04 -22.13
C SER A 306 11.21 -25.77 -23.07
N ASP A 307 12.35 -26.38 -22.79
CA ASP A 307 13.55 -26.25 -23.60
C ASP A 307 13.48 -27.19 -24.84
N HIS A 308 13.83 -26.64 -25.99
CA HIS A 308 13.79 -27.33 -27.28
C HIS A 308 14.68 -28.58 -27.33
N ARG A 309 15.80 -28.57 -26.62
CA ARG A 309 16.73 -29.74 -26.60
C ARG A 309 16.10 -30.98 -25.99
N TYR A 310 15.14 -30.79 -25.09
CA TYR A 310 14.44 -31.85 -24.37
C TYR A 310 13.04 -32.16 -24.93
N ARG A 311 12.73 -31.66 -26.13
CA ARG A 311 11.43 -31.90 -26.78
C ARG A 311 11.21 -33.36 -27.11
N VAL A 312 9.98 -33.80 -27.14
CA VAL A 312 9.52 -35.06 -27.68
C VAL A 312 9.77 -35.09 -29.20
N THR A 313 10.24 -36.21 -29.70
CA THR A 313 10.52 -36.50 -31.12
C THR A 313 9.94 -37.88 -31.47
N GLU A 314 9.92 -38.23 -32.76
CA GLU A 314 9.43 -39.52 -33.24
C GLU A 314 10.15 -40.72 -32.60
N ASN A 315 11.40 -40.54 -32.18
CA ASN A 315 12.22 -41.57 -31.51
C ASN A 315 12.03 -41.62 -29.98
N THR A 316 11.20 -40.75 -29.40
CA THR A 316 10.96 -40.70 -27.95
C THR A 316 10.01 -41.85 -27.58
N ARG A 317 10.41 -42.68 -26.62
CA ARG A 317 9.59 -43.76 -26.06
C ARG A 317 9.05 -43.42 -24.66
N ARG A 318 9.81 -42.59 -23.91
CA ARG A 318 9.53 -42.29 -22.52
C ARG A 318 9.54 -40.78 -22.29
N VAL A 319 8.51 -40.28 -21.65
CA VAL A 319 8.36 -38.84 -21.34
C VAL A 319 8.12 -38.60 -19.86
N LEU A 320 8.52 -37.44 -19.38
CA LEU A 320 8.10 -36.92 -18.09
C LEU A 320 7.14 -35.75 -18.31
N LEU A 321 6.01 -35.83 -17.65
CA LEU A 321 5.08 -34.72 -17.50
C LEU A 321 5.42 -33.98 -16.20
N LEU A 322 5.84 -32.72 -16.32
CA LEU A 322 6.23 -31.89 -15.19
C LEU A 322 5.14 -30.85 -14.96
N SER A 323 4.68 -30.74 -13.74
CA SER A 323 3.78 -29.67 -13.26
C SER A 323 4.20 -29.19 -11.88
N ILE A 324 3.67 -28.09 -11.42
CA ILE A 324 3.92 -27.59 -10.07
C ILE A 324 2.63 -27.56 -9.27
N LYS A 325 2.75 -27.82 -7.96
CA LYS A 325 1.70 -27.55 -6.97
C LYS A 325 2.23 -26.51 -5.99
N VAL A 326 1.50 -25.44 -5.82
CA VAL A 326 1.70 -24.50 -4.70
C VAL A 326 0.96 -25.12 -3.52
N LYS A 327 1.62 -25.37 -2.40
CA LYS A 327 0.91 -25.70 -1.16
C LYS A 327 0.18 -24.44 -0.74
N ASP A 328 -1.15 -24.46 -0.81
CA ASP A 328 -1.96 -23.45 -0.12
C ASP A 328 -1.55 -23.51 1.35
N GLY A 329 -1.05 -22.39 1.87
CA GLY A 329 -0.73 -22.27 3.29
C GLY A 329 -2.03 -22.48 4.08
N GLU A 330 -1.99 -23.42 5.03
CA GLU A 330 -2.97 -23.53 6.10
C GLU A 330 -3.07 -22.25 6.91
#